data_554f9c2bc2020277a7e30332e61a81ab
#
_entry.id   554f9c2bc2020277a7e30332e61a81ab
#
_cell.length_a   1.000
_cell.length_b   1.000
_cell.length_c   1.000
_cell.angle_alpha   90.00
_cell.angle_beta   90.00
_cell.angle_gamma   90.00
#
_symmetry.space_group_name_H-M   'P 1'
#
loop_
_entity.id
_entity.type
_entity.pdbx_description
1 polymer ?
#
loop_
_entity_poly.entity_id
_entity_poly.type
_entity_poly.pdbx_seq_one_letter_code
_entity_poly.pdbx_strand_id
1 'polypeptide(L)'
;MRKLLFIVTICLPFGYALAQTQPSPPRPAFDAELAKTVGADEYGMRGYVLAVLKTGPTPMPAGKERDEMFKGHFANINRLASEGKLALAGPFDGVNGWRGLFIFAVSDIEEAKRLTATDPVISSGEMVAEYHKYYGSAALMLVNDGHNKVAKKSF
;
A
#
# COMPACT_ATOMS: atom_id res chain seq x y z
N MET A 1 18.51 1.01 -79.94
CA MET A 1 17.77 0.09 -79.04
C MET A 1 17.53 0.79 -77.73
N ARG A 2 16.33 1.37 -77.48
CA ARG A 2 15.93 2.12 -76.28
C ARG A 2 15.30 1.11 -75.31
N LYS A 3 15.88 0.90 -74.12
CA LYS A 3 15.31 0.09 -73.07
C LYS A 3 14.31 0.93 -72.29
N LEU A 4 13.05 0.57 -72.30
CA LEU A 4 11.95 1.12 -71.50
C LEU A 4 12.02 0.57 -70.09
N LEU A 5 12.21 1.42 -69.08
CA LEU A 5 12.21 1.04 -67.66
C LEU A 5 10.78 1.23 -67.15
N PHE A 6 10.09 0.13 -66.82
CA PHE A 6 8.77 0.20 -66.17
C PHE A 6 8.97 0.34 -64.64
N ILE A 7 8.58 1.48 -64.13
CA ILE A 7 8.52 1.69 -62.67
C ILE A 7 7.13 1.21 -62.19
N VAL A 8 7.11 0.12 -61.44
CA VAL A 8 5.93 -0.35 -60.76
C VAL A 8 5.84 0.33 -59.42
N THR A 9 4.88 1.27 -59.29
CA THR A 9 4.58 1.91 -58.02
C THR A 9 3.64 1.01 -57.20
N ILE A 10 4.16 0.37 -56.13
CA ILE A 10 3.36 -0.40 -55.19
C ILE A 10 2.72 0.57 -54.18
N CYS A 11 1.43 0.83 -54.33
CA CYS A 11 0.62 1.51 -53.31
C CYS A 11 0.28 0.54 -52.18
N LEU A 12 0.94 0.66 -51.03
CA LEU A 12 0.55 -0.03 -49.81
C LEU A 12 -0.68 0.67 -49.20
N PRO A 13 -1.81 -0.03 -48.96
CA PRO A 13 -2.94 0.58 -48.25
C PRO A 13 -2.56 0.77 -46.77
N PHE A 14 -2.53 2.02 -46.33
CA PHE A 14 -2.38 2.39 -44.93
C PHE A 14 -3.74 2.05 -44.23
N GLY A 15 -3.81 0.86 -43.64
CA GLY A 15 -4.97 0.44 -42.85
C GLY A 15 -5.00 1.24 -41.53
N TYR A 16 -5.93 2.18 -41.42
CA TYR A 16 -6.26 2.80 -40.14
C TYR A 16 -6.95 1.76 -39.27
N ALA A 17 -6.23 1.19 -38.31
CA ALA A 17 -6.83 0.38 -37.25
C ALA A 17 -7.65 1.34 -36.37
N LEU A 18 -8.98 1.34 -36.53
CA LEU A 18 -9.90 1.97 -35.56
C LEU A 18 -9.76 1.19 -34.25
N ALA A 19 -9.11 1.80 -33.27
CA ALA A 19 -9.09 1.28 -31.90
C ALA A 19 -10.55 1.23 -31.42
N GLN A 20 -11.12 0.04 -31.36
CA GLN A 20 -12.42 -0.20 -30.74
C GLN A 20 -12.27 0.05 -29.25
N THR A 21 -12.79 1.19 -28.74
CA THR A 21 -12.96 1.41 -27.31
C THR A 21 -13.99 0.41 -26.79
N GLN A 22 -13.53 -0.65 -26.15
CA GLN A 22 -14.42 -1.58 -25.46
C GLN A 22 -15.16 -0.80 -24.36
N PRO A 23 -16.49 -0.93 -24.24
CA PRO A 23 -17.22 -0.29 -23.15
C PRO A 23 -16.67 -0.82 -21.82
N SER A 24 -16.40 0.10 -20.88
CA SER A 24 -15.99 -0.26 -19.53
C SER A 24 -17.03 -1.19 -18.89
N PRO A 25 -16.63 -2.21 -18.13
CA PRO A 25 -17.58 -3.05 -17.42
C PRO A 25 -18.50 -2.20 -16.53
N PRO A 26 -19.77 -2.58 -16.36
CA PRO A 26 -20.68 -1.83 -15.52
C PRO A 26 -20.11 -1.75 -14.09
N ARG A 27 -20.25 -0.57 -13.47
CA ARG A 27 -19.85 -0.38 -12.06
C ARG A 27 -20.65 -1.37 -11.20
N PRO A 28 -20.00 -2.09 -10.26
CA PRO A 28 -20.71 -2.91 -9.27
C PRO A 28 -21.78 -2.10 -8.54
N ALA A 29 -22.88 -2.76 -8.14
CA ALA A 29 -23.89 -2.13 -7.32
C ALA A 29 -23.27 -1.67 -5.99
N PHE A 30 -23.78 -0.55 -5.47
CA PHE A 30 -23.37 -0.04 -4.14
C PHE A 30 -23.80 -1.01 -3.04
N ASP A 31 -22.84 -1.36 -2.17
CA ASP A 31 -23.06 -2.21 -0.99
C ASP A 31 -23.01 -1.34 0.28
N ALA A 32 -24.19 -1.03 0.82
CA ALA A 32 -24.34 -0.15 1.97
C ALA A 32 -23.79 -0.77 3.26
N GLU A 33 -23.92 -2.09 3.44
CA GLU A 33 -23.42 -2.78 4.63
C GLU A 33 -21.90 -2.84 4.64
N LEU A 34 -21.29 -3.13 3.49
CA LEU A 34 -19.85 -3.08 3.33
C LEU A 34 -19.33 -1.66 3.59
N ALA A 35 -19.95 -0.64 2.98
CA ALA A 35 -19.55 0.76 3.16
C ALA A 35 -19.54 1.16 4.64
N LYS A 36 -20.58 0.77 5.39
CA LYS A 36 -20.68 0.99 6.84
C LYS A 36 -19.57 0.24 7.59
N THR A 37 -19.34 -1.02 7.26
CA THR A 37 -18.32 -1.87 7.93
C THR A 37 -16.92 -1.30 7.81
N VAL A 38 -16.55 -0.80 6.62
CA VAL A 38 -15.24 -0.20 6.39
C VAL A 38 -15.16 1.29 6.78
N GLY A 39 -16.28 1.89 7.24
CA GLY A 39 -16.35 3.30 7.64
C GLY A 39 -16.19 4.26 6.46
N ALA A 40 -16.76 3.91 5.30
CA ALA A 40 -16.73 4.73 4.11
C ALA A 40 -17.71 5.90 4.20
N ASP A 41 -17.32 7.05 3.65
CA ASP A 41 -18.24 8.15 3.35
C ASP A 41 -18.96 7.95 2.00
N GLU A 42 -19.69 8.98 1.54
CA GLU A 42 -20.43 8.92 0.27
C GLU A 42 -19.56 8.70 -0.98
N TYR A 43 -18.27 8.99 -0.89
CA TYR A 43 -17.28 8.77 -1.96
C TYR A 43 -16.53 7.44 -1.83
N GLY A 44 -16.85 6.62 -0.82
CA GLY A 44 -16.13 5.38 -0.53
C GLY A 44 -14.77 5.61 0.12
N MET A 45 -14.58 6.77 0.74
CA MET A 45 -13.32 7.20 1.34
C MET A 45 -13.42 7.27 2.86
N ARG A 46 -12.27 7.36 3.54
CA ARG A 46 -12.17 7.64 4.97
C ARG A 46 -10.82 8.27 5.33
N GLY A 47 -10.76 8.86 6.54
CA GLY A 47 -9.51 9.36 7.10
C GLY A 47 -8.63 8.24 7.66
N TYR A 48 -7.33 8.39 7.48
CA TYR A 48 -6.25 7.56 8.00
C TYR A 48 -5.11 8.43 8.50
N VAL A 49 -4.16 7.82 9.21
CA VAL A 49 -2.82 8.39 9.42
C VAL A 49 -1.80 7.47 8.78
N LEU A 50 -1.04 8.03 7.86
CA LEU A 50 0.11 7.39 7.24
C LEU A 50 1.33 7.68 8.11
N ALA A 51 2.08 6.63 8.51
CA ALA A 51 3.32 6.75 9.24
C ALA A 51 4.47 6.15 8.42
N VAL A 52 5.41 7.01 8.01
CA VAL A 52 6.63 6.58 7.33
C VAL A 52 7.67 6.27 8.38
N LEU A 53 8.10 5.00 8.45
CA LEU A 53 9.16 4.56 9.34
C LEU A 53 10.51 4.84 8.68
N LYS A 54 11.41 5.50 9.40
CA LYS A 54 12.76 5.86 8.96
C LYS A 54 13.80 5.26 9.91
N THR A 55 15.03 5.11 9.44
CA THR A 55 16.15 4.70 10.30
C THR A 55 16.26 5.67 11.47
N GLY A 56 16.27 5.14 12.67
CA GLY A 56 16.33 5.91 13.91
C GLY A 56 17.75 6.24 14.35
N PRO A 57 17.90 6.95 15.48
CA PRO A 57 19.20 7.40 15.98
C PRO A 57 20.03 6.27 16.63
N THR A 58 19.40 5.15 17.00
CA THR A 58 20.06 4.05 17.71
C THR A 58 19.82 2.71 17.00
N PRO A 59 20.36 2.54 15.76
CA PRO A 59 20.21 1.28 15.04
C PRO A 59 20.92 0.15 15.79
N MET A 60 20.21 -0.94 16.02
CA MET A 60 20.72 -2.08 16.75
C MET A 60 21.61 -2.96 15.85
N PRO A 61 22.80 -3.38 16.30
CA PRO A 61 23.63 -4.32 15.55
C PRO A 61 22.91 -5.63 15.25
N ALA A 62 23.28 -6.27 14.13
CA ALA A 62 22.75 -7.59 13.80
C ALA A 62 23.08 -8.61 14.91
N GLY A 63 22.12 -9.48 15.24
CA GLY A 63 22.25 -10.47 16.27
C GLY A 63 20.93 -10.80 16.96
N LYS A 64 20.98 -11.68 17.94
CA LYS A 64 19.81 -12.23 18.63
C LYS A 64 18.88 -11.16 19.22
N GLU A 65 19.43 -10.11 19.83
CA GLU A 65 18.61 -9.04 20.42
C GLU A 65 17.80 -8.29 19.35
N ARG A 66 18.43 -7.99 18.21
CA ARG A 66 17.76 -7.37 17.07
C ARG A 66 16.69 -8.27 16.49
N ASP A 67 16.95 -9.58 16.39
CA ASP A 67 15.99 -10.55 15.88
C ASP A 67 14.76 -10.64 16.80
N GLU A 68 14.94 -10.65 18.12
CA GLU A 68 13.81 -10.62 19.09
C GLU A 68 13.04 -9.30 19.03
N MET A 69 13.71 -8.18 18.86
CA MET A 69 13.03 -6.87 18.67
C MET A 69 12.14 -6.91 17.42
N PHE A 70 12.65 -7.40 16.27
CA PHE A 70 11.84 -7.51 15.05
C PHE A 70 10.71 -8.53 15.16
N LYS A 71 10.90 -9.61 15.89
CA LYS A 71 9.83 -10.55 16.25
C LYS A 71 8.70 -9.83 17.01
N GLY A 72 9.07 -9.00 17.99
CA GLY A 72 8.10 -8.14 18.69
C GLY A 72 7.41 -7.12 17.76
N HIS A 73 8.15 -6.54 16.82
CA HIS A 73 7.62 -5.66 15.79
C HIS A 73 6.53 -6.34 14.94
N PHE A 74 6.80 -7.53 14.40
CA PHE A 74 5.79 -8.27 13.62
C PHE A 74 4.59 -8.70 14.48
N ALA A 75 4.81 -9.09 15.73
CA ALA A 75 3.72 -9.39 16.66
C ALA A 75 2.83 -8.16 16.91
N ASN A 76 3.42 -6.96 17.03
CA ASN A 76 2.70 -5.70 17.20
C ASN A 76 1.89 -5.34 15.94
N ILE A 77 2.44 -5.52 14.73
CA ILE A 77 1.74 -5.33 13.45
C ILE A 77 0.49 -6.24 13.41
N ASN A 78 0.66 -7.53 13.68
CA ASN A 78 -0.44 -8.50 13.67
C ASN A 78 -1.53 -8.15 14.69
N ARG A 79 -1.15 -7.72 15.90
CA ARG A 79 -2.10 -7.27 16.93
C ARG A 79 -2.90 -6.04 16.46
N LEU A 80 -2.22 -5.00 15.97
CA LEU A 80 -2.89 -3.77 15.51
C LEU A 80 -3.78 -4.01 14.29
N ALA A 81 -3.40 -4.93 13.40
CA ALA A 81 -4.23 -5.36 12.28
C ALA A 81 -5.50 -6.08 12.76
N SER A 82 -5.37 -7.02 13.71
CA SER A 82 -6.50 -7.77 14.28
C SER A 82 -7.47 -6.87 15.08
N GLU A 83 -6.96 -5.81 15.69
CA GLU A 83 -7.76 -4.78 16.38
C GLU A 83 -8.45 -3.79 15.41
N GLY A 84 -8.23 -3.93 14.09
CA GLY A 84 -8.74 -2.99 13.08
C GLY A 84 -8.11 -1.60 13.14
N LYS A 85 -6.95 -1.45 13.82
CA LYS A 85 -6.22 -0.19 13.98
C LYS A 85 -5.17 0.05 12.90
N LEU A 86 -4.74 -1.01 12.20
CA LEU A 86 -3.75 -0.96 11.14
C LEU A 86 -4.34 -1.55 9.86
N ALA A 87 -4.55 -0.72 8.84
CA ALA A 87 -5.11 -1.16 7.56
C ALA A 87 -4.05 -1.77 6.64
N LEU A 88 -2.81 -1.27 6.71
CA LEU A 88 -1.69 -1.74 5.89
C LEU A 88 -0.37 -1.53 6.63
N ALA A 89 0.54 -2.49 6.51
CA ALA A 89 1.95 -2.37 6.85
C ALA A 89 2.83 -3.02 5.79
N GLY A 90 4.05 -2.51 5.61
CA GLY A 90 5.00 -3.11 4.69
C GLY A 90 6.36 -2.41 4.70
N PRO A 91 7.44 -3.13 4.33
CA PRO A 91 8.78 -2.56 4.26
C PRO A 91 8.98 -1.73 2.97
N PHE A 92 9.90 -0.77 3.06
CA PHE A 92 10.55 -0.15 1.91
C PHE A 92 11.93 -0.76 1.65
N ASP A 93 12.53 -0.38 0.55
CA ASP A 93 13.85 -0.84 0.07
C ASP A 93 15.05 -0.23 0.83
N GLY A 94 14.81 0.69 1.77
CA GLY A 94 15.84 1.35 2.57
C GLY A 94 16.45 2.60 1.93
N VAL A 95 16.07 2.96 0.70
CA VAL A 95 16.57 4.18 0.04
C VAL A 95 16.19 5.41 0.86
N ASN A 96 17.13 6.35 1.01
CA ASN A 96 16.98 7.57 1.83
C ASN A 96 16.63 7.31 3.29
N GLY A 97 16.96 6.12 3.82
CA GLY A 97 16.65 5.73 5.19
C GLY A 97 15.18 5.39 5.43
N TRP A 98 14.38 5.24 4.40
CA TRP A 98 12.98 4.80 4.51
C TRP A 98 12.95 3.30 4.76
N ARG A 99 12.30 2.90 5.86
CA ARG A 99 12.31 1.51 6.33
C ARG A 99 10.98 0.81 6.14
N GLY A 100 9.87 1.53 6.26
CA GLY A 100 8.55 0.94 6.13
C GLY A 100 7.43 1.96 6.18
N LEU A 101 6.22 1.46 5.96
CA LEU A 101 4.99 2.23 5.95
C LEU A 101 3.97 1.55 6.86
N PHE A 102 3.27 2.36 7.67
CA PHE A 102 2.01 2.01 8.30
C PHE A 102 0.89 2.91 7.80
N ILE A 103 -0.28 2.35 7.54
CA ILE A 103 -1.53 3.09 7.35
C ILE A 103 -2.45 2.75 8.51
N PHE A 104 -2.53 3.65 9.49
CA PHE A 104 -3.39 3.49 10.64
C PHE A 104 -4.84 3.86 10.31
N ALA A 105 -5.78 3.03 10.72
CA ALA A 105 -7.22 3.22 10.55
C ALA A 105 -7.81 4.19 11.59
N VAL A 106 -7.07 5.26 11.90
CA VAL A 106 -7.43 6.36 12.80
C VAL A 106 -7.29 7.68 12.07
N SER A 107 -8.02 8.71 12.46
CA SER A 107 -7.97 10.04 11.83
C SER A 107 -7.14 11.06 12.62
N ASP A 108 -6.73 10.71 13.86
CA ASP A 108 -5.96 11.57 14.74
C ASP A 108 -4.48 11.12 14.79
N ILE A 109 -3.57 12.06 14.55
CA ILE A 109 -2.12 11.82 14.58
C ILE A 109 -1.66 11.43 16.00
N GLU A 110 -2.22 11.99 17.05
CA GLU A 110 -1.84 11.65 18.42
C GLU A 110 -2.25 10.22 18.79
N GLU A 111 -3.41 9.74 18.28
CA GLU A 111 -3.76 8.32 18.41
C GLU A 111 -2.77 7.43 17.66
N ALA A 112 -2.41 7.78 16.42
CA ALA A 112 -1.42 7.03 15.64
C ALA A 112 -0.05 6.97 16.35
N LYS A 113 0.40 8.07 16.94
CA LYS A 113 1.64 8.12 17.76
C LYS A 113 1.58 7.16 18.93
N ARG A 114 0.46 7.14 19.67
CA ARG A 114 0.29 6.19 20.79
C ARG A 114 0.36 4.73 20.34
N LEU A 115 -0.29 4.42 19.20
CA LEU A 115 -0.24 3.07 18.62
C LEU A 115 1.18 2.70 18.15
N THR A 116 1.88 3.63 17.51
CA THR A 116 3.26 3.42 17.03
C THR A 116 4.23 3.25 18.20
N ALA A 117 4.03 3.96 19.32
CA ALA A 117 4.88 3.85 20.51
C ALA A 117 4.86 2.46 21.17
N THR A 118 3.86 1.62 20.86
CA THR A 118 3.81 0.23 21.33
C THR A 118 4.78 -0.69 20.57
N ASP A 119 5.42 -0.19 19.50
CA ASP A 119 6.30 -0.97 18.65
C ASP A 119 7.73 -0.98 19.19
N PRO A 120 8.35 -2.17 19.38
CA PRO A 120 9.73 -2.27 19.87
C PRO A 120 10.76 -1.54 19.01
N VAL A 121 10.60 -1.50 17.68
CA VAL A 121 11.54 -0.77 16.81
C VAL A 121 11.48 0.74 16.99
N ILE A 122 10.36 1.27 17.48
CA ILE A 122 10.20 2.69 17.80
C ILE A 122 10.69 2.96 19.22
N SER A 123 10.27 2.17 20.20
CA SER A 123 10.65 2.37 21.61
C SER A 123 12.15 2.19 21.85
N SER A 124 12.84 1.36 21.04
CA SER A 124 14.30 1.19 21.09
C SER A 124 15.08 2.31 20.38
N GLY A 125 14.42 3.09 19.52
CA GLY A 125 15.07 4.08 18.66
C GLY A 125 15.74 3.46 17.40
N GLU A 126 15.52 2.19 17.08
CA GLU A 126 15.92 1.57 15.80
C GLU A 126 15.28 2.30 14.61
N MET A 127 14.02 2.72 14.79
CA MET A 127 13.28 3.52 13.83
C MET A 127 12.61 4.71 14.49
N VAL A 128 12.35 5.73 13.68
CA VAL A 128 11.49 6.88 14.00
C VAL A 128 10.34 6.94 13.00
N ALA A 129 9.24 7.58 13.36
CA ALA A 129 8.07 7.69 12.49
C ALA A 129 7.75 9.15 12.16
N GLU A 130 7.45 9.40 10.89
CA GLU A 130 6.89 10.66 10.39
C GLU A 130 5.41 10.46 10.03
N TYR A 131 4.53 11.36 10.47
CA TYR A 131 3.07 11.16 10.39
C TYR A 131 2.41 12.18 9.47
N HIS A 132 1.49 11.68 8.64
CA HIS A 132 0.69 12.48 7.72
C HIS A 132 -0.77 12.07 7.80
N LYS A 133 -1.68 13.07 7.82
CA LYS A 133 -3.10 12.78 7.59
C LYS A 133 -3.28 12.32 6.15
N TYR A 134 -4.02 11.26 5.96
CA TYR A 134 -4.30 10.69 4.65
C TYR A 134 -5.80 10.44 4.50
N TYR A 135 -6.37 10.89 3.40
CA TYR A 135 -7.75 10.61 3.03
C TYR A 135 -7.72 9.69 1.83
N GLY A 136 -8.19 8.47 1.99
CA GLY A 136 -8.03 7.42 0.99
C GLY A 136 -9.22 6.45 0.96
N SER A 137 -9.19 5.52 0.00
CA SER A 137 -10.25 4.51 -0.13
C SER A 137 -10.48 3.75 1.17
N ALA A 138 -11.71 3.67 1.61
CA ALA A 138 -12.11 2.86 2.76
C ALA A 138 -11.89 1.36 2.53
N ALA A 139 -11.78 0.93 1.25
CA ALA A 139 -11.45 -0.45 0.89
C ALA A 139 -10.07 -0.92 1.38
N LEU A 140 -9.18 0.01 1.81
CA LEU A 140 -7.93 -0.37 2.49
C LEU A 140 -8.18 -1.21 3.75
N MET A 141 -9.35 -1.08 4.40
CA MET A 141 -9.73 -1.91 5.54
C MET A 141 -9.93 -3.39 5.19
N LEU A 142 -10.07 -3.73 3.92
CA LEU A 142 -10.22 -5.11 3.42
C LEU A 142 -8.87 -5.79 3.11
N VAL A 143 -7.76 -5.04 3.17
CA VAL A 143 -6.42 -5.54 2.80
C VAL A 143 -6.00 -6.71 3.68
N ASN A 144 -6.21 -6.63 5.00
CA ASN A 144 -5.80 -7.67 5.94
C ASN A 144 -6.56 -8.99 5.69
N ASP A 145 -7.86 -8.93 5.41
CA ASP A 145 -8.66 -10.12 5.06
C ASP A 145 -8.22 -10.73 3.74
N GLY A 146 -7.91 -9.89 2.75
CA GLY A 146 -7.35 -10.32 1.48
C GLY A 146 -5.96 -10.94 1.65
N HIS A 147 -5.10 -10.31 2.45
CA HIS A 147 -3.75 -10.79 2.75
C HIS A 147 -3.78 -12.19 3.35
N ASN A 148 -4.64 -12.43 4.34
CA ASN A 148 -4.78 -13.72 5.00
C ASN A 148 -5.19 -14.86 4.06
N LYS A 149 -5.86 -14.54 2.93
CA LYS A 149 -6.25 -15.53 1.90
C LYS A 149 -5.14 -15.83 0.90
N VAL A 150 -4.17 -14.96 0.72
CA VAL A 150 -3.08 -15.14 -0.25
C VAL A 150 -1.74 -15.49 0.42
N ALA A 151 -1.60 -15.27 1.72
CA ALA A 151 -0.41 -15.62 2.47
C ALA A 151 -0.39 -17.12 2.80
N LYS A 152 0.71 -17.81 2.43
CA LYS A 152 0.96 -19.21 2.83
C LYS A 152 1.61 -19.32 4.21
N LYS A 153 2.21 -18.23 4.72
CA LYS A 153 2.89 -18.17 6.02
C LYS A 153 2.55 -16.85 6.69
N SER A 154 2.44 -16.84 8.00
CA SER A 154 2.43 -15.62 8.82
C SER A 154 3.87 -15.17 9.13
N PHE A 155 4.03 -13.88 9.39
CA PHE A 155 5.28 -13.34 9.93
C PHE A 155 5.47 -13.74 11.37
#